data_77da20ea8f2d884fc78db5783d97da37
#
_entry.id   77da20ea8f2d884fc78db5783d97da37
#
_cell.length_a   1.000
_cell.length_b   1.000
_cell.length_c   1.000
_cell.angle_alpha   90.00
_cell.angle_beta   90.00
_cell.angle_gamma   90.00
#
_symmetry.space_group_name_H-M   'P 1'
#
loop_
_entity.id
_entity.type
_entity.pdbx_description
1 polymer ?
#
loop_
_entity_poly.entity_id
_entity_poly.type
_entity_poly.pdbx_seq_one_letter_code
_entity_poly.pdbx_strand_id
1 'polypeptide(L)'
;PFVLRRKKEQVARELPPKTEITQWVELTPAQRDRYEILRLAMDRKVREEITRQGLARSQIVILEALLRLRQVCCDLRLLDEAPAELTSADSGKLSSLLDMLEALIGEGRRVLLFSQFTSMLTLIESELQARGIGYAKLTGSTRDRRTPVEQFQAGEVPIFLISLKAGGAGL
;
A
#
# COMPACT_ATOMS: atom_id res chain seq x y z
N PRO A 1 37.52 4.96 4.24
CA PRO A 1 36.12 4.72 3.91
C PRO A 1 35.72 3.32 4.40
N PHE A 2 34.79 3.27 5.37
CA PHE A 2 34.38 2.03 6.04
C PHE A 2 32.99 1.55 5.57
N VAL A 3 32.56 1.92 4.34
CA VAL A 3 31.27 1.52 3.78
C VAL A 3 31.50 0.56 2.63
N LEU A 4 31.05 -0.69 2.80
CA LEU A 4 31.04 -1.72 1.77
C LEU A 4 29.61 -1.89 1.22
N ARG A 5 29.35 -1.44 -0.02
CA ARG A 5 28.08 -1.66 -0.72
C ARG A 5 28.24 -2.85 -1.66
N ARG A 6 27.45 -3.90 -1.44
CA ARG A 6 27.33 -5.03 -2.36
C ARG A 6 25.90 -5.13 -2.92
N LYS A 7 25.77 -5.41 -4.20
CA LYS A 7 24.47 -5.69 -4.83
C LYS A 7 24.17 -7.19 -4.75
N LYS A 8 22.89 -7.56 -4.63
CA LYS A 8 22.46 -8.98 -4.60
C LYS A 8 22.99 -9.78 -5.80
N GLU A 9 22.99 -9.19 -7.00
CA GLU A 9 23.54 -9.79 -8.21
C GLU A 9 25.02 -10.18 -8.14
N GLN A 10 25.77 -9.54 -7.24
CA GLN A 10 27.20 -9.78 -7.05
C GLN A 10 27.50 -10.88 -6.01
N VAL A 11 26.60 -11.11 -5.06
CA VAL A 11 26.82 -12.00 -3.91
C VAL A 11 25.93 -13.24 -3.89
N ALA A 12 24.80 -13.22 -4.60
CA ALA A 12 23.85 -14.33 -4.67
C ALA A 12 23.56 -14.68 -6.13
N ARG A 13 24.59 -15.19 -6.84
CA ARG A 13 24.51 -15.53 -8.27
C ARG A 13 23.57 -16.69 -8.59
N GLU A 14 23.26 -17.52 -7.60
CA GLU A 14 22.32 -18.64 -7.68
C GLU A 14 20.84 -18.22 -7.72
N LEU A 15 20.54 -16.97 -7.36
CA LEU A 15 19.15 -16.48 -7.40
C LEU A 15 18.70 -16.21 -8.84
N PRO A 16 17.48 -16.62 -9.22
CA PRO A 16 16.92 -16.29 -10.52
C PRO A 16 16.77 -14.77 -10.68
N PRO A 17 16.76 -14.28 -11.92
CA PRO A 17 16.57 -12.86 -12.18
C PRO A 17 15.22 -12.38 -11.64
N LYS A 18 15.21 -11.15 -11.09
CA LYS A 18 13.99 -10.50 -10.63
C LYS A 18 13.11 -10.13 -11.83
N THR A 19 11.85 -10.55 -11.82
CA THR A 19 10.84 -10.11 -12.77
C THR A 19 10.00 -9.01 -12.13
N GLU A 20 9.84 -7.87 -12.82
CA GLU A 20 8.98 -6.75 -12.39
C GLU A 20 7.79 -6.65 -13.35
N ILE A 21 6.59 -6.65 -12.79
CA ILE A 21 5.35 -6.52 -13.55
C ILE A 21 4.58 -5.32 -13.00
N THR A 22 4.18 -4.41 -13.88
CA THR A 22 3.30 -3.29 -13.53
C THR A 22 1.87 -3.67 -13.91
N GLN A 23 1.02 -3.84 -12.88
CA GLN A 23 -0.40 -4.08 -13.09
C GLN A 23 -1.14 -2.73 -13.10
N TRP A 24 -1.74 -2.39 -14.24
CA TRP A 24 -2.61 -1.24 -14.37
C TRP A 24 -4.03 -1.60 -13.96
N VAL A 25 -4.61 -0.78 -13.10
CA VAL A 25 -5.97 -0.97 -12.58
C VAL A 25 -6.75 0.33 -12.78
N GLU A 26 -7.93 0.22 -13.35
CA GLU A 26 -8.82 1.36 -13.50
C GLU A 26 -9.51 1.73 -12.19
N LEU A 27 -9.75 3.01 -12.00
CA LEU A 27 -10.58 3.49 -10.91
C LEU A 27 -12.04 3.14 -11.17
N THR A 28 -12.77 2.77 -10.12
CA THR A 28 -14.23 2.65 -10.21
C THR A 28 -14.86 4.02 -10.56
N PRO A 29 -16.08 4.06 -11.10
CA PRO A 29 -16.75 5.33 -11.36
C PRO A 29 -16.78 6.25 -10.13
N ALA A 30 -17.14 5.71 -8.96
CA ALA A 30 -17.17 6.46 -7.71
C ALA A 30 -15.78 7.00 -7.31
N GLN A 31 -14.72 6.20 -7.48
CA GLN A 31 -13.35 6.68 -7.25
C GLN A 31 -12.95 7.78 -8.22
N ARG A 32 -13.33 7.66 -9.50
CA ARG A 32 -13.00 8.64 -10.54
C ARG A 32 -13.67 9.98 -10.24
N ASP A 33 -14.97 9.97 -9.92
CA ASP A 33 -15.72 11.17 -9.57
C ASP A 33 -15.12 11.85 -8.34
N ARG A 34 -14.85 11.08 -7.29
CA ARG A 34 -14.23 11.61 -6.05
C ARG A 34 -12.82 12.15 -6.29
N TYR A 35 -12.04 11.48 -7.15
CA TYR A 35 -10.71 11.93 -7.54
C TYR A 35 -10.78 13.30 -8.23
N GLU A 36 -11.67 13.49 -9.20
CA GLU A 36 -11.80 14.76 -9.93
C GLU A 36 -12.28 15.90 -9.02
N ILE A 37 -13.27 15.65 -8.16
CA ILE A 37 -13.74 16.64 -7.18
C ILE A 37 -12.56 17.06 -6.28
N LEU A 38 -11.83 16.10 -5.74
CA LEU A 38 -10.72 16.37 -4.85
C LEU A 38 -9.57 17.08 -5.57
N ARG A 39 -9.25 16.66 -6.80
CA ARG A 39 -8.22 17.27 -7.63
C ARG A 39 -8.49 18.75 -7.87
N LEU A 40 -9.72 19.11 -8.24
CA LEU A 40 -10.11 20.50 -8.46
C LEU A 40 -10.07 21.33 -7.18
N ALA A 41 -10.57 20.77 -6.07
CA ALA A 41 -10.55 21.45 -4.78
C ALA A 41 -9.11 21.69 -4.27
N MET A 42 -8.24 20.69 -4.41
CA MET A 42 -6.85 20.78 -3.98
C MET A 42 -6.01 21.68 -4.90
N ASP A 43 -6.22 21.65 -6.22
CA ASP A 43 -5.56 22.58 -7.15
C ASP A 43 -5.84 24.03 -6.77
N ARG A 44 -7.11 24.36 -6.50
CA ARG A 44 -7.50 25.68 -6.03
C ARG A 44 -6.81 26.06 -4.72
N LYS A 45 -6.89 25.21 -3.69
CA LYS A 45 -6.26 25.42 -2.38
C LYS A 45 -4.74 25.63 -2.51
N VAL A 46 -4.06 24.81 -3.32
CA VAL A 46 -2.62 24.91 -3.55
C VAL A 46 -2.26 26.21 -4.25
N ARG A 47 -2.99 26.62 -5.28
CA ARG A 47 -2.73 27.90 -5.98
C ARG A 47 -2.93 29.11 -5.07
N GLU A 48 -4.00 29.14 -4.30
CA GLU A 48 -4.26 30.19 -3.31
C GLU A 48 -3.12 30.30 -2.30
N GLU A 49 -2.65 29.15 -1.81
CA GLU A 49 -1.57 29.11 -0.81
C GLU A 49 -0.21 29.54 -1.39
N ILE A 50 0.11 29.11 -2.62
CA ILE A 50 1.33 29.54 -3.31
C ILE A 50 1.31 31.06 -3.56
N THR A 51 0.15 31.62 -3.94
CA THR A 51 -0.01 33.06 -4.14
C THR A 51 0.17 33.82 -2.84
N ARG A 52 -0.31 33.29 -1.71
CA ARG A 52 -0.26 33.91 -0.40
C ARG A 52 1.16 33.95 0.22
N GLN A 53 1.90 32.85 0.15
CA GLN A 53 3.16 32.70 0.90
C GLN A 53 4.36 32.16 0.09
N GLY A 54 4.16 31.92 -1.21
CA GLY A 54 5.17 31.39 -2.12
C GLY A 54 5.34 29.87 -2.05
N LEU A 55 5.98 29.31 -3.09
CA LEU A 55 6.13 27.86 -3.27
C LEU A 55 6.84 27.16 -2.10
N ALA A 56 7.92 27.76 -1.59
CA ALA A 56 8.73 27.16 -0.53
C ALA A 56 7.96 26.91 0.78
N ARG A 57 7.02 27.81 1.12
CA ARG A 57 6.19 27.69 2.33
C ARG A 57 4.92 26.85 2.11
N SER A 58 4.54 26.60 0.86
CA SER A 58 3.34 25.86 0.50
C SER A 58 3.56 24.34 0.38
N GLN A 59 4.77 23.84 0.61
CA GLN A 59 5.12 22.42 0.43
C GLN A 59 4.22 21.47 1.21
N ILE A 60 3.85 21.82 2.43
CA ILE A 60 2.99 20.97 3.29
C ILE A 60 1.61 20.80 2.64
N VAL A 61 1.03 21.88 2.13
CA VAL A 61 -0.30 21.85 1.47
C VAL A 61 -0.26 21.04 0.18
N ILE A 62 0.85 21.16 -0.58
CA ILE A 62 1.06 20.38 -1.79
C ILE A 62 1.17 18.88 -1.45
N LEU A 63 1.94 18.53 -0.43
CA LEU A 63 2.10 17.14 0.01
C LEU A 63 0.79 16.56 0.55
N GLU A 64 -0.01 17.33 1.28
CA GLU A 64 -1.35 16.94 1.72
C GLU A 64 -2.26 16.64 0.53
N ALA A 65 -2.28 17.53 -0.47
CA ALA A 65 -3.08 17.33 -1.68
C ALA A 65 -2.70 16.03 -2.41
N LEU A 66 -1.40 15.81 -2.62
CA LEU A 66 -0.90 14.58 -3.24
C LEU A 66 -1.22 13.32 -2.41
N LEU A 67 -1.13 13.42 -1.08
CA LEU A 67 -1.48 12.33 -0.18
C LEU A 67 -2.95 11.92 -0.34
N ARG A 68 -3.88 12.89 -0.30
CA ARG A 68 -5.33 12.64 -0.46
C ARG A 68 -5.66 12.04 -1.82
N LEU A 69 -5.08 12.55 -2.91
CA LEU A 69 -5.26 11.98 -4.25
C LEU A 69 -4.77 10.52 -4.33
N ARG A 70 -3.64 10.21 -3.69
CA ARG A 70 -3.14 8.83 -3.61
C ARG A 70 -4.03 7.93 -2.77
N GLN A 71 -4.65 8.44 -1.71
CA GLN A 71 -5.61 7.69 -0.91
C GLN A 71 -6.84 7.31 -1.74
N VAL A 72 -7.43 8.25 -2.49
CA VAL A 72 -8.55 7.95 -3.42
C VAL A 72 -8.18 6.85 -4.41
N CYS A 73 -6.99 6.90 -4.99
CA CYS A 73 -6.51 5.89 -5.93
C CYS A 73 -6.25 4.51 -5.28
N CYS A 74 -6.13 4.45 -3.96
CA CYS A 74 -6.04 3.18 -3.25
C CYS A 74 -7.40 2.66 -2.85
N ASP A 75 -8.15 3.45 -2.07
CA ASP A 75 -9.49 3.10 -1.58
C ASP A 75 -10.16 4.35 -1.00
N LEU A 76 -11.43 4.55 -1.29
CA LEU A 76 -12.18 5.72 -0.80
C LEU A 76 -12.31 5.74 0.73
N ARG A 77 -12.31 4.58 1.37
CA ARG A 77 -12.36 4.43 2.84
C ARG A 77 -11.11 4.95 3.57
N LEU A 78 -10.07 5.32 2.83
CA LEU A 78 -8.88 5.97 3.39
C LEU A 78 -9.07 7.47 3.63
N LEU A 79 -10.16 8.05 3.15
CA LEU A 79 -10.52 9.45 3.38
C LEU A 79 -11.32 9.58 4.67
N ASP A 80 -11.13 10.68 5.40
CA ASP A 80 -11.82 10.97 6.67
C ASP A 80 -13.35 11.09 6.52
N GLU A 81 -13.82 11.47 5.31
CA GLU A 81 -15.23 11.68 4.97
C GLU A 81 -15.82 10.53 4.13
N ALA A 82 -15.29 9.31 4.27
CA ALA A 82 -15.75 8.16 3.50
C ALA A 82 -17.15 7.72 3.97
N PRO A 83 -18.10 7.44 3.05
CA PRO A 83 -19.35 6.79 3.39
C PRO A 83 -19.13 5.43 4.08
N ALA A 84 -19.98 5.10 5.07
CA ALA A 84 -19.84 3.86 5.85
C ALA A 84 -20.20 2.59 5.04
N GLU A 85 -20.97 2.74 3.97
CA GLU A 85 -21.50 1.65 3.14
C GLU A 85 -20.48 1.11 2.11
N LEU A 86 -19.32 1.76 1.97
CA LEU A 86 -18.31 1.36 0.99
C LEU A 86 -17.71 -0.03 1.30
N THR A 87 -17.54 -0.82 0.26
CA THR A 87 -17.00 -2.19 0.30
C THR A 87 -15.70 -2.31 -0.51
N SER A 88 -15.12 -3.48 -0.57
CA SER A 88 -13.98 -3.77 -1.45
C SER A 88 -14.31 -3.63 -2.94
N ALA A 89 -15.57 -3.82 -3.33
CA ALA A 89 -16.03 -3.65 -4.72
C ALA A 89 -15.97 -2.19 -5.18
N ASP A 90 -15.99 -1.23 -4.25
CA ASP A 90 -15.88 0.20 -4.54
C ASP A 90 -14.43 0.66 -4.77
N SER A 91 -13.47 -0.24 -4.63
CA SER A 91 -12.05 -0.01 -4.88
C SER A 91 -11.51 -0.93 -5.97
N GLY A 92 -11.27 -0.40 -7.16
CA GLY A 92 -10.71 -1.17 -8.26
C GLY A 92 -9.37 -1.83 -7.88
N LYS A 93 -8.52 -1.13 -7.14
CA LYS A 93 -7.23 -1.66 -6.71
C LYS A 93 -7.37 -2.79 -5.69
N LEU A 94 -8.26 -2.65 -4.71
CA LEU A 94 -8.46 -3.69 -3.70
C LEU A 94 -9.10 -4.93 -4.30
N SER A 95 -10.13 -4.76 -5.14
CA SER A 95 -10.75 -5.87 -5.86
C SER A 95 -9.74 -6.65 -6.69
N SER A 96 -8.99 -5.97 -7.55
CA SER A 96 -7.94 -6.61 -8.37
C SER A 96 -6.84 -7.28 -7.53
N LEU A 97 -6.49 -6.72 -6.38
CA LEU A 97 -5.54 -7.32 -5.45
C LEU A 97 -6.10 -8.62 -4.86
N LEU A 98 -7.35 -8.64 -4.43
CA LEU A 98 -7.97 -9.82 -3.83
C LEU A 98 -8.07 -10.98 -4.82
N ASP A 99 -8.46 -10.71 -6.06
CA ASP A 99 -8.49 -11.71 -7.14
C ASP A 99 -7.08 -12.30 -7.38
N MET A 100 -6.07 -11.44 -7.41
CA MET A 100 -4.66 -11.86 -7.57
C MET A 100 -4.18 -12.70 -6.39
N LEU A 101 -4.52 -12.32 -5.15
CA LEU A 101 -4.13 -13.08 -3.96
C LEU A 101 -4.75 -14.46 -3.95
N GLU A 102 -6.03 -14.59 -4.30
CA GLU A 102 -6.73 -15.89 -4.39
C GLU A 102 -6.04 -16.79 -5.41
N ALA A 103 -5.70 -16.28 -6.59
CA ALA A 103 -5.00 -17.04 -7.62
C ALA A 103 -3.60 -17.49 -7.15
N LEU A 104 -2.80 -16.59 -6.58
CA LEU A 104 -1.44 -16.91 -6.12
C LEU A 104 -1.44 -17.93 -4.98
N ILE A 105 -2.39 -17.81 -4.03
CA ILE A 105 -2.54 -18.77 -2.93
C ILE A 105 -3.00 -20.12 -3.46
N GLY A 106 -3.93 -20.13 -4.41
CA GLY A 106 -4.37 -21.36 -5.08
C GLY A 106 -3.23 -22.10 -5.81
N GLU A 107 -2.21 -21.37 -6.28
CA GLU A 107 -0.97 -21.93 -6.84
C GLU A 107 0.05 -22.35 -5.75
N GLY A 108 -0.26 -22.23 -4.47
CA GLY A 108 0.65 -22.54 -3.37
C GLY A 108 1.76 -21.50 -3.18
N ARG A 109 1.64 -20.32 -3.76
CA ARG A 109 2.65 -19.26 -3.62
C ARG A 109 2.50 -18.51 -2.30
N ARG A 110 3.62 -18.02 -1.80
CA ARG A 110 3.65 -17.13 -0.63
C ARG A 110 3.88 -15.69 -1.08
N VAL A 111 3.14 -14.75 -0.48
CA VAL A 111 3.05 -13.36 -0.92
C VAL A 111 3.55 -12.41 0.16
N LEU A 112 4.50 -11.55 -0.20
CA LEU A 112 4.87 -10.35 0.58
C LEU A 112 4.09 -9.16 0.01
N LEU A 113 3.21 -8.57 0.81
CA LEU A 113 2.39 -7.45 0.40
C LEU A 113 2.81 -6.18 1.15
N PHE A 114 3.24 -5.18 0.38
CA PHE A 114 3.68 -3.91 0.92
C PHE A 114 2.65 -2.81 0.66
N SER A 115 2.40 -2.00 1.68
CA SER A 115 1.61 -0.78 1.52
C SER A 115 2.26 0.41 2.20
N GLN A 116 2.12 1.59 1.60
CA GLN A 116 2.48 2.85 2.22
C GLN A 116 1.49 3.22 3.34
N PHE A 117 0.20 2.91 3.15
CA PHE A 117 -0.86 3.22 4.09
C PHE A 117 -1.13 2.03 5.01
N THR A 118 -0.95 2.23 6.32
CA THR A 118 -1.30 1.21 7.32
C THR A 118 -2.81 0.97 7.39
N SER A 119 -3.62 2.01 7.14
CA SER A 119 -5.07 1.89 6.99
C SER A 119 -5.48 0.99 5.82
N MET A 120 -4.75 1.03 4.69
CA MET A 120 -4.97 0.09 3.59
C MET A 120 -4.67 -1.35 4.00
N LEU A 121 -3.61 -1.58 4.78
CA LEU A 121 -3.32 -2.91 5.33
C LEU A 121 -4.46 -3.40 6.24
N THR A 122 -5.09 -2.50 6.99
CA THR A 122 -6.25 -2.85 7.83
C THR A 122 -7.47 -3.25 6.99
N LEU A 123 -7.73 -2.56 5.87
CA LEU A 123 -8.81 -2.95 4.94
C LEU A 123 -8.54 -4.34 4.32
N ILE A 124 -7.30 -4.56 3.87
CA ILE A 124 -6.88 -5.87 3.34
C ILE A 124 -7.01 -6.96 4.41
N GLU A 125 -6.59 -6.69 5.64
CA GLU A 125 -6.71 -7.60 6.78
C GLU A 125 -8.16 -8.04 7.01
N SER A 126 -9.11 -7.10 7.02
CA SER A 126 -10.54 -7.39 7.15
C SER A 126 -11.05 -8.31 6.04
N GLU A 127 -10.63 -8.08 4.79
CA GLU A 127 -10.99 -8.91 3.64
C GLU A 127 -10.40 -10.33 3.73
N LEU A 128 -9.14 -10.46 4.17
CA LEU A 128 -8.50 -11.75 4.37
C LEU A 128 -9.18 -12.56 5.48
N GLN A 129 -9.54 -11.90 6.60
CA GLN A 129 -10.27 -12.51 7.70
C GLN A 129 -11.63 -13.01 7.24
N ALA A 130 -12.39 -12.21 6.47
CA ALA A 130 -13.69 -12.60 5.94
C ALA A 130 -13.61 -13.84 5.01
N ARG A 131 -12.47 -14.06 4.35
CA ARG A 131 -12.19 -15.20 3.47
C ARG A 131 -11.52 -16.37 4.19
N GLY A 132 -11.21 -16.25 5.49
CA GLY A 132 -10.51 -17.29 6.25
C GLY A 132 -9.05 -17.51 5.80
N ILE A 133 -8.43 -16.49 5.18
CA ILE A 133 -7.04 -16.55 4.70
C ILE A 133 -6.10 -16.09 5.82
N GLY A 134 -5.16 -16.96 6.20
CA GLY A 134 -4.14 -16.67 7.21
C GLY A 134 -3.13 -15.63 6.71
N TYR A 135 -2.67 -14.76 7.61
CA TYR A 135 -1.66 -13.75 7.30
C TYR A 135 -0.81 -13.42 8.53
N ALA A 136 0.42 -12.97 8.31
CA ALA A 136 1.24 -12.27 9.28
C ALA A 136 1.22 -10.77 8.99
N LYS A 137 1.45 -9.90 9.99
CA LYS A 137 1.42 -8.44 9.82
C LYS A 137 2.57 -7.76 10.55
N LEU A 138 3.26 -6.85 9.84
CA LEU A 138 4.35 -6.04 10.38
C LEU A 138 4.15 -4.57 10.02
N THR A 139 3.95 -3.75 11.05
CA THR A 139 3.79 -2.29 10.92
C THR A 139 4.71 -1.55 11.89
N GLY A 140 4.71 -0.23 11.87
CA GLY A 140 5.47 0.58 12.83
C GLY A 140 5.03 0.40 14.29
N SER A 141 3.80 -0.07 14.54
CA SER A 141 3.26 -0.34 15.87
C SER A 141 3.52 -1.76 16.37
N THR A 142 4.05 -2.66 15.53
CA THR A 142 4.35 -4.05 15.90
C THR A 142 5.52 -4.07 16.87
N ARG A 143 5.27 -4.49 18.12
CA ARG A 143 6.29 -4.60 19.17
C ARG A 143 7.20 -5.81 18.96
N ASP A 144 6.59 -6.97 18.81
CA ASP A 144 7.31 -8.20 18.48
C ASP A 144 7.39 -8.34 16.95
N ARG A 145 8.56 -8.03 16.40
CA ARG A 145 8.83 -8.09 14.97
C ARG A 145 9.26 -9.49 14.51
N ARG A 146 9.70 -10.32 15.43
CA ARG A 146 10.28 -11.63 15.14
C ARG A 146 9.20 -12.66 14.83
N THR A 147 8.18 -12.76 15.65
CA THR A 147 7.11 -13.75 15.52
C THR A 147 6.41 -13.72 14.15
N PRO A 148 5.96 -12.56 13.59
CA PRO A 148 5.34 -12.55 12.26
C PRO A 148 6.29 -12.99 11.14
N VAL A 149 7.59 -12.70 11.26
CA VAL A 149 8.60 -13.14 10.29
C VAL A 149 8.78 -14.65 10.35
N GLU A 150 8.90 -15.22 11.55
CA GLU A 150 9.06 -16.65 11.78
C GLU A 150 7.84 -17.45 11.28
N GLN A 151 6.62 -16.99 11.58
CA GLN A 151 5.38 -17.59 11.09
C GLN A 151 5.33 -17.66 9.56
N PHE A 152 5.68 -16.55 8.90
CA PHE A 152 5.70 -16.51 7.45
C PHE A 152 6.82 -17.38 6.88
N GLN A 153 8.02 -17.38 7.47
CA GLN A 153 9.15 -18.22 7.03
C GLN A 153 8.87 -19.70 7.22
N ALA A 154 8.23 -20.10 8.32
CA ALA A 154 7.81 -21.46 8.58
C ALA A 154 6.68 -21.95 7.62
N GLY A 155 6.04 -21.02 6.88
CA GLY A 155 4.95 -21.36 5.97
C GLY A 155 3.61 -21.57 6.67
N GLU A 156 3.46 -21.11 7.93
CA GLU A 156 2.21 -21.19 8.68
C GLU A 156 1.10 -20.32 8.07
N VAL A 157 1.50 -19.22 7.40
CA VAL A 157 0.59 -18.31 6.71
C VAL A 157 1.09 -17.98 5.30
N PRO A 158 0.18 -17.88 4.30
CA PRO A 158 0.57 -17.62 2.90
C PRO A 158 0.89 -16.15 2.61
N ILE A 159 0.39 -15.21 3.42
CA ILE A 159 0.53 -13.77 3.19
C ILE A 159 1.27 -13.08 4.33
N PHE A 160 2.13 -12.13 3.99
CA PHE A 160 2.76 -11.22 4.94
C PHE A 160 2.48 -9.77 4.56
N LEU A 161 1.68 -9.09 5.39
CA LEU A 161 1.31 -7.68 5.25
C LEU A 161 2.38 -6.80 5.91
N ILE A 162 3.00 -5.91 5.15
CA ILE A 162 4.13 -5.11 5.62
C ILE A 162 3.91 -3.64 5.28
N SER A 163 4.03 -2.75 6.27
CA SER A 163 4.11 -1.32 5.95
C SER A 163 5.48 -0.98 5.37
N LEU A 164 5.54 -0.14 4.33
CA LEU A 164 6.81 0.26 3.69
C LEU A 164 7.82 0.82 4.70
N LYS A 165 7.34 1.58 5.69
CA LYS A 165 8.20 2.14 6.75
C LYS A 165 8.80 1.05 7.64
N ALA A 166 8.04 0.01 7.96
CA ALA A 166 8.54 -1.11 8.77
C ALA A 166 9.47 -2.03 7.97
N GLY A 167 9.15 -2.30 6.69
CA GLY A 167 9.96 -3.13 5.82
C GLY A 167 11.33 -2.53 5.45
N GLY A 168 11.47 -1.20 5.50
CA GLY A 168 12.74 -0.51 5.24
C GLY A 168 13.77 -0.60 6.38
N ALA A 169 13.40 -1.14 7.53
CA ALA A 169 14.27 -1.22 8.72
C ALA A 169 14.85 -2.63 8.96
N GLY A 170 15.20 -3.35 7.90
CA GLY A 170 15.79 -4.68 7.95
C GLY A 170 14.79 -5.76 8.40
N LEU A 171 14.40 -6.61 7.48
CA LEU A 171 13.64 -7.85 7.71
C LEU A 171 14.59 -9.02 7.72
#